data_44ebf9cd41c51a4247b07b6164686f3b
#
_entry.id   44ebf9cd41c51a4247b07b6164686f3b
#
_cell.length_a   1.000
_cell.length_b   1.000
_cell.length_c   1.000
_cell.angle_alpha   90.00
_cell.angle_beta   90.00
_cell.angle_gamma   90.00
#
_symmetry.space_group_name_H-M   'P 1'
#
loop_
_entity.id
_entity.type
_entity.pdbx_description
1 polymer ?
#
loop_
_entity_poly.entity_id
_entity_poly.type
_entity_poly.pdbx_seq_one_letter_code
_entity_poly.pdbx_strand_id
1 'polypeptide(L)'
;MYDIGIIGGGTAGLTAAIYGQRAGKRTLVIEGLNFGGQIVNSPKVENYPGLESISGSQYSMNLLNQAMKLGAETASERVKEVREEDGIKIIVTDQKEYPCKAVI
;
A
#
# COMPACT_ATOMS: atom_id res chain seq x y z
N MET A 1 15.95 6.67 -0.28
CA MET A 1 15.54 5.33 -0.78
C MET A 1 14.62 4.66 0.23
N TYR A 2 13.60 3.99 -0.26
CA TYR A 2 12.68 3.25 0.60
C TYR A 2 13.22 1.85 0.89
N ASP A 3 12.87 1.31 2.05
CA ASP A 3 13.17 -0.09 2.35
C ASP A 3 12.21 -1.00 1.58
N ILE A 4 10.93 -0.62 1.53
CA ILE A 4 9.89 -1.41 0.87
C ILE A 4 9.03 -0.50 0.01
N GLY A 5 8.90 -0.82 -1.27
CA GLY A 5 7.94 -0.21 -2.17
C GLY A 5 6.80 -1.19 -2.42
N ILE A 6 5.57 -0.76 -2.22
CA ILE A 6 4.39 -1.60 -2.38
C ILE A 6 3.56 -1.07 -3.55
N ILE A 7 3.31 -1.93 -4.51
CA ILE A 7 2.51 -1.61 -5.68
C ILE A 7 1.09 -2.10 -5.45
N GLY A 8 0.18 -1.18 -5.31
CA GLY A 8 -1.21 -1.47 -5.03
C GLY A 8 -1.59 -1.14 -3.59
N GLY A 9 -2.54 -0.21 -3.44
CA GLY A 9 -3.06 0.25 -2.15
C GLY A 9 -4.37 -0.40 -1.76
N GLY A 10 -4.60 -1.65 -2.17
CA GLY A 10 -5.72 -2.44 -1.70
C GLY A 10 -5.47 -2.97 -0.29
N THR A 11 -6.33 -3.88 0.18
CA THR A 11 -6.22 -4.39 1.55
C THR A 11 -4.90 -5.12 1.79
N ALA A 12 -4.42 -5.89 0.81
CA ALA A 12 -3.15 -6.61 0.92
C ALA A 12 -1.97 -5.65 1.01
N GLY A 13 -1.93 -4.63 0.15
CA GLY A 13 -0.85 -3.64 0.14
C GLY A 13 -0.82 -2.79 1.39
N LEU A 14 -1.97 -2.34 1.85
CA LEU A 14 -2.06 -1.54 3.08
C LEU A 14 -1.70 -2.37 4.31
N THR A 15 -2.09 -3.64 4.35
CA THR A 15 -1.68 -4.54 5.43
C THR A 15 -0.18 -4.74 5.43
N ALA A 16 0.43 -4.95 4.26
CA ALA A 16 1.88 -5.07 4.15
C ALA A 16 2.58 -3.81 4.63
N ALA A 17 2.03 -2.63 4.32
CA ALA A 17 2.58 -1.36 4.78
C ALA A 17 2.54 -1.23 6.30
N ILE A 18 1.45 -1.63 6.92
CA ILE A 18 1.32 -1.62 8.38
C ILE A 18 2.42 -2.46 9.02
N TYR A 19 2.60 -3.69 8.54
CA TYR A 19 3.65 -4.56 9.08
C TYR A 19 5.05 -4.06 8.78
N GLY A 20 5.27 -3.50 7.59
CA GLY A 20 6.55 -2.89 7.23
C GLY A 20 6.92 -1.76 8.19
N GLN A 21 5.98 -0.87 8.45
CA GLN A 21 6.21 0.24 9.38
C GLN A 21 6.42 -0.25 10.82
N ARG A 22 5.67 -1.25 11.26
CA ARG A 22 5.86 -1.84 12.59
C ARG A 22 7.23 -2.50 12.74
N ALA A 23 7.80 -2.97 11.64
CA ALA A 23 9.16 -3.52 11.62
C ALA A 23 10.24 -2.43 11.50
N GLY A 24 9.86 -1.17 11.52
CA GLY A 24 10.80 -0.06 11.43
C GLY A 24 11.33 0.22 10.02
N LYS A 25 10.62 -0.26 9.00
CA LYS A 25 11.03 -0.07 7.59
C LYS A 25 10.36 1.15 6.99
N ARG A 26 11.12 1.92 6.21
CA ARG A 26 10.56 3.04 5.46
C ARG A 26 9.78 2.48 4.27
N THR A 27 8.46 2.66 4.29
CA THR A 27 7.55 2.01 3.35
C THR A 27 6.78 3.03 2.52
N LEU A 28 6.69 2.78 1.21
CA LEU A 28 5.91 3.57 0.27
C LEU A 28 4.85 2.68 -0.35
N VAL A 29 3.60 3.15 -0.39
CA VAL A 29 2.50 2.49 -1.11
C VAL A 29 2.10 3.34 -2.29
N ILE A 30 2.10 2.76 -3.48
CA ILE A 30 1.72 3.44 -4.71
C ILE A 30 0.42 2.83 -5.24
N GLU A 31 -0.60 3.66 -5.46
CA GLU A 31 -1.89 3.23 -5.97
C GLU A 31 -2.27 4.07 -7.19
N GLY A 32 -2.67 3.40 -8.27
CA GLY A 32 -3.01 4.08 -9.53
C GLY A 32 -4.45 4.56 -9.63
N LEU A 33 -5.33 4.05 -8.82
CA LEU A 33 -6.76 4.41 -8.83
C LEU A 33 -7.20 4.88 -7.45
N ASN A 34 -7.74 3.97 -6.64
CA ASN A 34 -8.26 4.29 -5.32
C ASN A 34 -7.64 3.40 -4.27
N PHE A 35 -7.15 3.98 -3.17
CA PHE A 35 -6.71 3.21 -2.02
C PHE A 35 -7.88 2.41 -1.46
N GLY A 36 -7.60 1.17 -1.03
CA GLY A 36 -8.59 0.23 -0.56
C GLY A 36 -8.97 -0.84 -1.57
N GLY A 37 -8.72 -0.58 -2.86
CA GLY A 37 -8.99 -1.55 -3.93
C GLY A 37 -10.47 -1.83 -4.09
N GLN A 38 -10.81 -3.03 -4.53
CA GLN A 38 -12.19 -3.41 -4.85
C GLN A 38 -13.10 -3.50 -3.61
N ILE A 39 -12.54 -3.71 -2.42
CA ILE A 39 -13.34 -3.83 -1.21
C ILE A 39 -14.09 -2.54 -0.87
N VAL A 40 -13.62 -1.40 -1.39
CA VAL A 40 -14.29 -0.10 -1.20
C VAL A 40 -15.73 -0.15 -1.69
N ASN A 41 -16.02 -0.94 -2.70
CA ASN A 41 -17.35 -1.09 -3.28
C ASN A 41 -18.26 -2.05 -2.52
N SER A 42 -17.72 -2.75 -1.51
CA SER A 42 -18.49 -3.68 -0.71
C SER A 42 -19.24 -2.93 0.39
N PRO A 43 -20.59 -3.00 0.41
CA PRO A 43 -21.34 -2.29 1.45
C PRO A 43 -21.18 -2.94 2.82
N LYS A 44 -20.71 -4.18 2.87
CA LYS A 44 -20.62 -4.92 4.12
C LYS A 44 -19.53 -6.00 4.04
N VAL A 45 -18.59 -5.99 4.96
CA VAL A 45 -17.55 -7.00 5.10
C VAL A 45 -17.84 -7.81 6.34
N GLU A 46 -18.10 -9.11 6.19
CA GLU A 46 -18.52 -9.98 7.30
C GLU A 46 -17.55 -11.11 7.58
N ASN A 47 -16.70 -11.43 6.63
CA ASN A 47 -15.83 -12.60 6.70
C ASN A 47 -14.41 -12.29 7.19
N TYR A 48 -14.20 -11.13 7.81
CA TYR A 48 -12.90 -10.77 8.33
C TYR A 48 -12.84 -11.04 9.83
N PRO A 49 -11.91 -11.87 10.30
CA PRO A 49 -11.79 -12.16 11.74
C PRO A 49 -11.58 -10.90 12.58
N GLY A 50 -12.32 -10.78 13.66
CA GLY A 50 -12.24 -9.63 14.55
C GLY A 50 -13.16 -8.48 14.18
N LEU A 51 -13.81 -8.55 13.02
CA LEU A 51 -14.80 -7.57 12.57
C LEU A 51 -16.08 -8.30 12.19
N GLU A 52 -17.17 -8.06 12.93
CA GLU A 52 -18.43 -8.71 12.63
C GLU A 52 -19.05 -8.22 11.34
N SER A 53 -19.08 -6.91 11.18
CA SER A 53 -19.67 -6.29 10.01
C SER A 53 -19.15 -4.87 9.88
N ILE A 54 -18.66 -4.54 8.69
CA ILE A 54 -18.13 -3.22 8.38
C ILE A 54 -18.24 -2.99 6.88
N SER A 55 -18.48 -1.74 6.47
CA SER A 55 -18.47 -1.44 5.03
C SER A 55 -17.05 -1.53 4.49
N GLY A 56 -16.91 -1.88 3.20
CA GLY A 56 -15.61 -1.94 2.55
C GLY A 56 -14.90 -0.59 2.57
N SER A 57 -15.66 0.49 2.41
CA SER A 57 -15.12 1.85 2.48
C SER A 57 -14.55 2.16 3.87
N GLN A 58 -15.28 1.83 4.94
CA GLN A 58 -14.80 2.08 6.29
C GLN A 58 -13.61 1.20 6.63
N TYR A 59 -13.63 -0.06 6.23
CA TYR A 59 -12.52 -0.98 6.45
C TYR A 59 -11.25 -0.49 5.75
N SER A 60 -11.37 -0.07 4.49
CA SER A 60 -10.24 0.46 3.72
C SER A 60 -9.68 1.73 4.34
N MET A 61 -10.56 2.62 4.79
CA MET A 61 -10.16 3.87 5.45
C MET A 61 -9.41 3.57 6.75
N ASN A 62 -9.87 2.59 7.52
CA ASN A 62 -9.19 2.19 8.75
C ASN A 62 -7.78 1.68 8.47
N LEU A 63 -7.62 0.85 7.45
CA LEU A 63 -6.30 0.34 7.06
C LEU A 63 -5.37 1.47 6.61
N LEU A 64 -5.86 2.35 5.75
CA LEU A 64 -5.07 3.47 5.25
C LEU A 64 -4.63 4.39 6.40
N ASN A 65 -5.57 4.76 7.26
CA ASN A 65 -5.27 5.62 8.40
C ASN A 65 -4.26 4.97 9.34
N GLN A 66 -4.38 3.67 9.59
CA GLN A 66 -3.44 2.96 10.44
C GLN A 66 -2.04 2.94 9.84
N ALA A 67 -1.92 2.67 8.53
CA ALA A 67 -0.64 2.68 7.84
C ALA A 67 0.01 4.07 7.90
N MET A 68 -0.77 5.12 7.63
CA MET A 68 -0.26 6.49 7.64
C MET A 68 0.14 6.96 9.03
N LYS A 69 -0.61 6.58 10.07
CA LYS A 69 -0.24 6.89 11.45
C LYS A 69 1.10 6.29 11.86
N LEU A 70 1.42 5.12 11.31
CA LEU A 70 2.69 4.46 11.55
C LEU A 70 3.81 5.04 10.71
N GLY A 71 3.52 5.97 9.82
CA GLY A 71 4.51 6.68 9.02
C GLY A 71 4.67 6.19 7.59
N ALA A 72 3.80 5.29 7.11
CA ALA A 72 3.86 4.87 5.72
C ALA A 72 3.59 6.06 4.79
N GLU A 73 4.37 6.15 3.71
CA GLU A 73 4.19 7.18 2.71
C GLU A 73 3.32 6.63 1.58
N THR A 74 2.54 7.49 0.95
CA THR A 74 1.61 7.10 -0.11
C THR A 74 1.83 7.96 -1.34
N ALA A 75 1.61 7.39 -2.52
CA ALA A 75 1.65 8.11 -3.78
C ALA A 75 0.50 7.65 -4.66
N SER A 76 -0.24 8.61 -5.22
CA SER A 76 -1.32 8.34 -6.17
C SER A 76 -0.75 8.51 -7.57
N GLU A 77 -0.13 7.45 -8.08
CA GLU A 77 0.56 7.44 -9.36
C GLU A 77 0.40 6.08 -10.01
N ARG A 78 0.52 6.04 -11.33
CA ARG A 78 0.41 4.78 -12.07
C ARG A 78 1.80 4.19 -12.27
N VAL A 79 2.00 2.97 -11.82
CA VAL A 79 3.26 2.25 -12.03
C VAL A 79 3.32 1.76 -13.47
N LYS A 80 4.44 2.04 -14.14
CA LYS A 80 4.69 1.61 -15.52
C LYS A 80 5.56 0.37 -15.58
N GLU A 81 6.59 0.31 -14.74
CA GLU A 81 7.52 -0.80 -14.72
C GLU A 81 8.31 -0.83 -13.41
N VAL A 82 8.99 -1.93 -13.17
CA VAL A 82 9.98 -2.06 -12.11
C VAL A 82 11.29 -2.48 -12.77
N ARG A 83 12.34 -1.69 -12.57
CA ARG A 83 13.69 -2.01 -13.04
C ARG A 83 14.56 -2.46 -11.88
N GLU A 84 15.65 -3.11 -12.20
CA GLU A 84 16.66 -3.41 -11.21
C GLU A 84 18.00 -2.86 -11.71
N GLU A 85 18.69 -2.10 -10.85
CA GLU A 85 19.99 -1.53 -11.12
C GLU A 85 20.87 -1.72 -9.89
N ASP A 86 21.97 -2.46 -10.04
CA ASP A 86 22.94 -2.70 -8.96
C ASP A 86 22.28 -3.23 -7.67
N GLY A 87 21.33 -4.14 -7.82
CA GLY A 87 20.62 -4.74 -6.69
C GLY A 87 19.50 -3.90 -6.10
N ILE A 88 19.30 -2.68 -6.61
CA ILE A 88 18.23 -1.79 -6.18
C ILE A 88 17.04 -1.95 -7.12
N LYS A 89 15.83 -2.06 -6.56
CA LYS A 89 14.59 -2.08 -7.34
C LYS A 89 14.10 -0.66 -7.54
N ILE A 90 13.82 -0.28 -8.78
CA ILE A 90 13.33 1.07 -9.08
C ILE A 90 11.91 0.96 -9.61
N ILE A 91 10.96 1.50 -8.88
CA ILE A 91 9.56 1.58 -9.32
C ILE A 91 9.43 2.83 -10.18
N VAL A 92 9.06 2.63 -11.44
CA VAL A 92 8.88 3.74 -12.39
C VAL A 92 7.40 4.01 -12.53
N THR A 93 6.99 5.24 -12.23
CA THR A 93 5.61 5.67 -12.39
C THR A 93 5.49 6.65 -13.56
N ASP A 94 4.27 7.11 -13.82
CA ASP A 94 4.03 8.15 -14.81
C ASP A 94 4.56 9.53 -14.37
N GLN A 95 5.05 9.66 -13.15
CA GLN A 95 5.52 10.93 -12.61
C GLN A 95 6.98 10.92 -12.20
N LYS A 96 7.49 9.83 -11.61
CA LYS A 96 8.89 9.76 -11.20
C LYS A 96 9.34 8.34 -10.91
N GLU A 97 10.57 8.21 -10.43
CA GLU A 97 11.18 6.93 -10.06
C GLU A 97 11.39 6.86 -8.56
N TYR A 98 11.17 5.67 -8.00
CA TYR A 98 11.31 5.43 -6.58
C TYR A 98 12.26 4.26 -6.33
N PRO A 99 13.50 4.52 -5.89
CA PRO A 99 14.43 3.44 -5.54
C PRO A 99 13.99 2.77 -4.24
N CYS A 100 13.97 1.44 -4.24
CA CYS A 100 13.56 0.62 -3.10
C CYS A 100 14.51 -0.56 -2.94
N LYS A 101 14.68 -1.00 -1.69
CA LYS A 101 15.45 -2.21 -1.43
C LYS A 101 14.66 -3.46 -1.79
N ALA A 102 13.35 -3.44 -1.57
CA ALA A 102 12.44 -4.52 -1.89
C ALA A 102 11.13 -3.97 -2.46
N VAL A 103 10.46 -4.77 -3.28
CA VAL A 103 9.16 -4.40 -3.88
C VAL A 103 8.19 -5.55 -3.68
N ILE A 104 6.98 -5.19 -3.30
CA ILE A 104 5.87 -6.13 -3.16
C ILE A 104 4.79 -5.81 -4.20
#